data_7f411c1eb00fd4f28b60f79e7e665553
#
_entry.id   7f411c1eb00fd4f28b60f79e7e665553
#
_cell.length_a   1.000
_cell.length_b   1.000
_cell.length_c   1.000
_cell.angle_alpha   90.00
_cell.angle_beta   90.00
_cell.angle_gamma   90.00
#
_symmetry.space_group_name_H-M   'P 1'
#
loop_
_entity.id
_entity.type
_entity.pdbx_description
1 polymer ?
#
loop_
_entity_poly.entity_id
_entity_poly.type
_entity_poly.pdbx_seq_one_letter_code
_entity_poly.pdbx_strand_id
1 'polypeptide(L)'
;VGLAAPAIMWLAFVPMLLVATSYYYLNRVDPDCGTTFSWATKAFGPWVGWIGGWAIIVADIIVMANLADIAGRYTFLLFGLDEQADNKYWVMLIGVLWIAVMTYICYVGIEASARSQWFLLGAELVTLLIFAVVAPYKVYSGNAPETSVKPSLEWLNPFSIDSTSSLTAGILVAIFIYWGWDSLVSVNEETEDKERTPGVAAIASTIILVFIYVIVSIAAQAYAGPDFLVDNADDV
;
A
#
# COMPACT_ATOMS: atom_id res chain seq x y z
N VAL A 1 14.82 9.69 -7.56
CA VAL A 1 15.32 8.54 -6.81
C VAL A 1 15.96 7.51 -7.75
N GLY A 2 15.50 7.42 -9.00
CA GLY A 2 16.05 6.54 -10.03
C GLY A 2 16.16 5.08 -9.58
N LEU A 3 17.27 4.44 -9.89
CA LEU A 3 17.51 3.02 -9.60
C LEU A 3 17.53 2.65 -8.11
N ALA A 4 17.61 3.63 -7.20
CA ALA A 4 17.59 3.39 -5.76
C ALA A 4 16.16 3.36 -5.15
N ALA A 5 15.10 3.29 -5.95
CA ALA A 5 13.72 3.17 -5.43
C ALA A 5 13.52 1.93 -4.53
N PRO A 6 14.09 0.73 -4.81
CA PRO A 6 14.01 -0.39 -3.88
C PRO A 6 14.66 -0.11 -2.52
N ALA A 7 15.71 0.74 -2.48
CA ALA A 7 16.32 1.16 -1.22
C ALA A 7 15.38 2.02 -0.38
N ILE A 8 14.58 2.88 -1.01
CA ILE A 8 13.57 3.68 -0.33
C ILE A 8 12.49 2.79 0.30
N MET A 9 12.06 1.74 -0.38
CA MET A 9 11.03 0.83 0.13
C MET A 9 11.48 0.19 1.46
N TRP A 10 12.66 -0.41 1.51
CA TRP A 10 13.11 -1.01 2.77
C TRP A 10 13.49 0.04 3.84
N LEU A 11 13.93 1.24 3.45
CA LEU A 11 14.22 2.31 4.41
C LEU A 11 12.96 2.84 5.09
N ALA A 12 11.86 3.02 4.32
CA ALA A 12 10.55 3.41 4.85
C ALA A 12 9.91 2.32 5.72
N PHE A 13 10.27 1.06 5.51
CA PHE A 13 9.83 -0.04 6.36
C PHE A 13 10.23 0.14 7.83
N VAL A 14 11.42 0.69 8.10
CA VAL A 14 11.94 0.81 9.47
C VAL A 14 11.02 1.63 10.38
N PRO A 15 10.65 2.89 10.05
CA PRO A 15 9.71 3.64 10.87
C PRO A 15 8.33 2.98 10.90
N MET A 16 7.86 2.37 9.82
CA MET A 16 6.56 1.70 9.79
C MET A 16 6.50 0.47 10.69
N LEU A 17 7.58 -0.32 10.73
CA LEU A 17 7.68 -1.44 11.67
C LEU A 17 7.69 -0.96 13.13
N LEU A 18 8.35 0.14 13.44
CA LEU A 18 8.35 0.72 14.78
C LEU A 18 6.96 1.19 15.19
N VAL A 19 6.23 1.83 14.28
CA VAL A 19 4.84 2.24 14.51
C VAL A 19 3.93 1.02 14.70
N ALA A 20 4.01 0.01 13.81
CA ALA A 20 3.23 -1.22 13.94
C ALA A 20 3.52 -1.96 15.26
N THR A 21 4.79 -1.98 15.70
CA THR A 21 5.18 -2.54 16.99
C THR A 21 4.58 -1.74 18.16
N SER A 22 4.53 -0.41 18.05
CA SER A 22 3.90 0.44 19.06
C SER A 22 2.39 0.15 19.17
N TYR A 23 1.72 0.00 18.03
CA TYR A 23 0.31 -0.40 17.98
C TYR A 23 0.06 -1.79 18.60
N TYR A 24 0.97 -2.75 18.36
CA TYR A 24 0.90 -4.07 19.02
C TYR A 24 0.90 -3.94 20.56
N TYR A 25 1.81 -3.14 21.12
CA TYR A 25 1.87 -2.96 22.57
C TYR A 25 0.67 -2.17 23.12
N LEU A 26 0.23 -1.13 22.43
CA LEU A 26 -0.94 -0.34 22.82
C LEU A 26 -2.21 -1.19 22.79
N ASN A 27 -2.43 -1.93 21.71
CA ASN A 27 -3.57 -2.84 21.59
C ASN A 27 -3.58 -3.94 22.64
N ARG A 28 -2.40 -4.42 23.04
CA ARG A 28 -2.30 -5.45 24.11
C ARG A 28 -2.70 -4.91 25.47
N VAL A 29 -2.43 -3.65 25.75
CA VAL A 29 -2.76 -3.00 27.03
C VAL A 29 -4.20 -2.51 27.05
N ASP A 30 -4.68 -2.03 25.93
CA ASP A 30 -5.97 -1.37 25.79
C ASP A 30 -6.58 -1.69 24.40
N PRO A 31 -7.20 -2.87 24.24
CA PRO A 31 -7.80 -3.30 22.98
C PRO A 31 -9.12 -2.59 22.72
N ASP A 32 -9.05 -1.41 22.15
CA ASP A 32 -10.14 -0.51 21.84
C ASP A 32 -10.12 -0.18 20.35
N CYS A 33 -11.24 -0.38 19.63
CA CYS A 33 -11.35 -0.15 18.19
C CYS A 33 -11.14 1.32 17.78
N GLY A 34 -11.26 2.27 18.71
CA GLY A 34 -10.90 3.67 18.51
C GLY A 34 -9.39 3.92 18.33
N THR A 35 -8.55 2.92 18.61
CA THR A 35 -7.10 2.93 18.38
C THR A 35 -6.44 4.27 18.74
N THR A 36 -5.88 4.98 17.77
CA THR A 36 -5.18 6.26 17.98
C THR A 36 -6.03 7.30 18.68
N PHE A 37 -7.34 7.38 18.38
CA PHE A 37 -8.26 8.30 19.07
C PHE A 37 -8.32 7.98 20.57
N SER A 38 -8.60 6.73 20.91
CA SER A 38 -8.78 6.28 22.30
C SER A 38 -7.47 6.39 23.09
N TRP A 39 -6.36 5.90 22.52
CA TRP A 39 -5.05 5.92 23.19
C TRP A 39 -4.51 7.33 23.36
N ALA A 40 -4.60 8.18 22.34
CA ALA A 40 -4.17 9.58 22.45
C ALA A 40 -5.05 10.37 23.42
N THR A 41 -6.36 10.08 23.49
CA THR A 41 -7.26 10.67 24.48
C THR A 41 -6.84 10.33 25.90
N LYS A 42 -6.52 9.07 26.15
CA LYS A 42 -6.07 8.57 27.47
C LYS A 42 -4.70 9.13 27.86
N ALA A 43 -3.78 9.27 26.90
CA ALA A 43 -2.41 9.72 27.16
C ALA A 43 -2.27 11.24 27.26
N PHE A 44 -2.96 11.99 26.40
CA PHE A 44 -2.72 13.43 26.20
C PHE A 44 -4.00 14.28 26.36
N GLY A 45 -5.13 13.64 26.64
CA GLY A 45 -6.41 14.31 26.80
C GLY A 45 -7.26 14.40 25.52
N PRO A 46 -8.55 14.78 25.66
CA PRO A 46 -9.55 14.64 24.60
C PRO A 46 -9.26 15.45 23.33
N TRP A 47 -8.62 16.60 23.45
CA TRP A 47 -8.29 17.44 22.30
C TRP A 47 -7.26 16.77 21.37
N VAL A 48 -6.21 16.19 21.94
CA VAL A 48 -5.18 15.49 21.15
C VAL A 48 -5.74 14.23 20.53
N GLY A 49 -6.54 13.47 21.28
CA GLY A 49 -7.23 12.31 20.76
C GLY A 49 -8.16 12.65 19.60
N TRP A 50 -8.96 13.71 19.75
CA TRP A 50 -9.88 14.16 18.70
C TRP A 50 -9.14 14.57 17.41
N ILE A 51 -8.05 15.34 17.53
CA ILE A 51 -7.22 15.73 16.38
C ILE A 51 -6.61 14.49 15.71
N GLY A 52 -6.06 13.55 16.50
CA GLY A 52 -5.47 12.32 15.99
C GLY A 52 -6.47 11.43 15.25
N GLY A 53 -7.64 11.19 15.84
CA GLY A 53 -8.72 10.42 15.22
C GLY A 53 -9.24 11.09 13.95
N TRP A 54 -9.44 12.40 13.99
CA TRP A 54 -9.88 13.15 12.82
C TRP A 54 -8.87 13.16 11.67
N ALA A 55 -7.58 13.22 11.99
CA ALA A 55 -6.52 13.15 10.99
C ALA A 55 -6.53 11.80 10.24
N ILE A 56 -6.76 10.68 10.95
CA ILE A 56 -6.89 9.34 10.34
C ILE A 56 -8.11 9.30 9.41
N ILE A 57 -9.28 9.75 9.88
CA ILE A 57 -10.51 9.76 9.08
C ILE A 57 -10.32 10.54 7.77
N VAL A 58 -9.70 11.72 7.85
CA VAL A 58 -9.44 12.55 6.66
C VAL A 58 -8.46 11.86 5.71
N ALA A 59 -7.41 11.24 6.25
CA ALA A 59 -6.44 10.49 5.44
C ALA A 59 -7.11 9.30 4.72
N ASP A 60 -7.93 8.52 5.43
CA ASP A 60 -8.66 7.38 4.85
C ASP A 60 -9.63 7.82 3.75
N ILE A 61 -10.33 8.95 3.93
CA ILE A 61 -11.21 9.50 2.87
C ILE A 61 -10.41 9.86 1.62
N ILE A 62 -9.25 10.50 1.77
CA ILE A 62 -8.38 10.89 0.65
C ILE A 62 -7.85 9.63 -0.06
N VAL A 63 -7.36 8.65 0.70
CA VAL A 63 -6.88 7.37 0.15
C VAL A 63 -7.99 6.64 -0.59
N MET A 64 -9.18 6.54 0.00
CA MET A 64 -10.33 5.89 -0.62
C MET A 64 -10.71 6.56 -1.96
N ALA A 65 -10.69 7.90 -2.02
CA ALA A 65 -10.99 8.64 -3.24
C ALA A 65 -9.94 8.34 -4.33
N ASN A 66 -8.66 8.32 -3.97
CA ASN A 66 -7.57 8.00 -4.89
C ASN A 66 -7.67 6.55 -5.42
N LEU A 67 -7.87 5.58 -4.52
CA LEU A 67 -8.03 4.17 -4.91
C LEU A 67 -9.26 3.94 -5.78
N ALA A 68 -10.36 4.67 -5.55
CA ALA A 68 -11.56 4.58 -6.37
C ALA A 68 -11.32 5.13 -7.79
N ASP A 69 -10.54 6.21 -7.94
CA ASP A 69 -10.14 6.75 -9.23
C ASP A 69 -9.31 5.73 -10.02
N ILE A 70 -8.29 5.18 -9.38
CA ILE A 70 -7.46 4.10 -9.95
C ILE A 70 -8.32 2.91 -10.36
N ALA A 71 -9.19 2.41 -9.49
CA ALA A 71 -10.07 1.28 -9.78
C ALA A 71 -11.02 1.57 -10.95
N GLY A 72 -11.54 2.80 -11.05
CA GLY A 72 -12.36 3.26 -12.15
C GLY A 72 -11.63 3.22 -13.49
N ARG A 73 -10.41 3.77 -13.55
CA ARG A 73 -9.56 3.79 -14.74
C ARG A 73 -9.19 2.37 -15.19
N TYR A 74 -8.67 1.56 -14.28
CA TYR A 74 -8.24 0.20 -14.60
C TYR A 74 -9.41 -0.73 -14.97
N THR A 75 -10.62 -0.46 -14.49
CA THR A 75 -11.81 -1.20 -14.96
C THR A 75 -12.01 -1.02 -16.45
N PHE A 76 -11.88 0.19 -16.97
CA PHE A 76 -12.00 0.42 -18.41
C PHE A 76 -10.83 -0.18 -19.20
N LEU A 77 -9.61 -0.01 -18.73
CA LEU A 77 -8.41 -0.59 -19.37
C LEU A 77 -8.49 -2.13 -19.44
N LEU A 78 -9.06 -2.79 -18.45
CA LEU A 78 -9.26 -4.23 -18.45
C LEU A 78 -10.14 -4.71 -19.62
N PHE A 79 -11.09 -3.87 -20.07
CA PHE A 79 -11.97 -4.16 -21.19
C PHE A 79 -11.50 -3.53 -22.52
N GLY A 80 -10.31 -2.91 -22.55
CA GLY A 80 -9.77 -2.24 -23.74
C GLY A 80 -10.54 -0.98 -24.13
N LEU A 81 -11.11 -0.28 -23.18
CA LEU A 81 -11.91 0.94 -23.35
C LEU A 81 -11.09 2.18 -22.99
N ASP A 82 -10.03 2.44 -23.77
CA ASP A 82 -9.05 3.49 -23.50
C ASP A 82 -9.67 4.89 -23.48
N GLU A 83 -10.57 5.22 -24.42
CA GLU A 83 -11.28 6.52 -24.44
C GLU A 83 -12.07 6.78 -23.14
N GLN A 84 -12.69 5.74 -22.55
CA GLN A 84 -13.43 5.86 -21.31
C GLN A 84 -12.49 5.94 -20.10
N ALA A 85 -11.33 5.27 -20.15
CA ALA A 85 -10.30 5.32 -19.13
C ALA A 85 -9.68 6.73 -19.01
N ASP A 86 -9.60 7.48 -20.10
CA ASP A 86 -9.11 8.86 -20.13
C ASP A 86 -10.19 9.90 -19.79
N ASN A 87 -11.46 9.48 -19.75
CA ASN A 87 -12.58 10.38 -19.45
C ASN A 87 -12.87 10.41 -17.96
N LYS A 88 -12.51 11.52 -17.31
CA LYS A 88 -12.68 11.75 -15.85
C LYS A 88 -14.09 11.43 -15.33
N TYR A 89 -15.14 11.74 -16.10
CA TYR A 89 -16.52 11.52 -15.62
C TYR A 89 -16.88 10.02 -15.59
N TRP A 90 -16.43 9.26 -16.60
CA TRP A 90 -16.63 7.82 -16.62
C TRP A 90 -15.81 7.12 -15.53
N VAL A 91 -14.56 7.50 -15.36
CA VAL A 91 -13.69 7.00 -14.29
C VAL A 91 -14.31 7.26 -12.91
N MET A 92 -14.75 8.50 -12.66
CA MET A 92 -15.42 8.87 -11.41
C MET A 92 -16.70 8.05 -11.19
N LEU A 93 -17.52 7.85 -12.22
CA LEU A 93 -18.76 7.06 -12.10
C LEU A 93 -18.48 5.61 -11.66
N ILE A 94 -17.52 4.96 -12.32
CA ILE A 94 -17.12 3.59 -11.97
C ILE A 94 -16.44 3.55 -10.59
N GLY A 95 -15.62 4.54 -10.26
CA GLY A 95 -15.01 4.66 -8.92
C GLY A 95 -16.05 4.76 -7.81
N VAL A 96 -17.08 5.60 -7.99
CA VAL A 96 -18.22 5.69 -7.04
C VAL A 96 -18.98 4.37 -6.95
N LEU A 97 -19.17 3.68 -8.07
CA LEU A 97 -19.79 2.35 -8.09
C LEU A 97 -18.97 1.34 -7.27
N TRP A 98 -17.64 1.33 -7.41
CA TRP A 98 -16.76 0.50 -6.60
C TRP A 98 -16.87 0.80 -5.11
N ILE A 99 -16.88 2.09 -4.72
CA ILE A 99 -17.11 2.49 -3.32
C ILE A 99 -18.46 1.93 -2.83
N ALA A 100 -19.53 2.09 -3.60
CA ALA A 100 -20.84 1.60 -3.22
C ALA A 100 -20.87 0.07 -3.04
N VAL A 101 -20.25 -0.67 -3.97
CA VAL A 101 -20.16 -2.14 -3.90
C VAL A 101 -19.39 -2.59 -2.67
N MET A 102 -18.20 -2.00 -2.43
CA MET A 102 -17.37 -2.37 -1.28
C MET A 102 -18.03 -1.98 0.04
N THR A 103 -18.68 -0.82 0.11
CA THR A 103 -19.46 -0.39 1.27
C THR A 103 -20.61 -1.37 1.56
N TYR A 104 -21.30 -1.82 0.51
CA TYR A 104 -22.36 -2.81 0.67
C TYR A 104 -21.83 -4.14 1.20
N ILE A 105 -20.70 -4.63 0.68
CA ILE A 105 -20.06 -5.86 1.18
C ILE A 105 -19.70 -5.74 2.67
N CYS A 106 -19.12 -4.60 3.07
CA CYS A 106 -18.81 -4.33 4.48
C CYS A 106 -20.10 -4.25 5.35
N TYR A 107 -21.17 -3.66 4.82
CA TYR A 107 -22.46 -3.58 5.51
C TYR A 107 -23.11 -4.96 5.73
N VAL A 108 -22.94 -5.89 4.81
CA VAL A 108 -23.46 -7.27 4.94
C VAL A 108 -22.83 -8.00 6.12
N GLY A 109 -21.58 -7.71 6.43
CA GLY A 109 -20.89 -8.20 7.61
C GLY A 109 -19.42 -8.50 7.40
N ILE A 110 -18.70 -8.61 8.51
CA ILE A 110 -17.24 -8.78 8.52
C ILE A 110 -16.79 -10.09 7.82
N GLU A 111 -17.58 -11.15 7.92
CA GLU A 111 -17.24 -12.43 7.25
C GLU A 111 -17.32 -12.30 5.71
N ALA A 112 -18.32 -11.58 5.18
CA ALA A 112 -18.44 -11.32 3.76
C ALA A 112 -17.29 -10.45 3.25
N SER A 113 -16.96 -9.41 4.00
CA SER A 113 -15.80 -8.55 3.72
C SER A 113 -14.49 -9.34 3.74
N ALA A 114 -14.24 -10.12 4.78
CA ALA A 114 -13.04 -10.94 4.90
C ALA A 114 -12.90 -11.95 3.74
N ARG A 115 -13.99 -12.61 3.34
CA ARG A 115 -13.99 -13.55 2.22
C ARG A 115 -13.67 -12.87 0.88
N SER A 116 -14.24 -11.69 0.65
CA SER A 116 -13.94 -10.89 -0.55
C SER A 116 -12.49 -10.45 -0.58
N GLN A 117 -11.95 -10.00 0.56
CA GLN A 117 -10.55 -9.62 0.69
C GLN A 117 -9.59 -10.79 0.46
N TRP A 118 -9.90 -11.98 0.97
CA TRP A 118 -9.10 -13.19 0.70
C TRP A 118 -8.97 -13.48 -0.79
N PHE A 119 -10.08 -13.37 -1.53
CA PHE A 119 -10.07 -13.61 -2.97
C PHE A 119 -9.26 -12.53 -3.71
N LEU A 120 -9.53 -11.24 -3.42
CA LEU A 120 -8.85 -10.12 -4.08
C LEU A 120 -7.35 -10.11 -3.75
N LEU A 121 -7.00 -10.25 -2.48
CA LEU A 121 -5.61 -10.32 -2.03
C LEU A 121 -4.88 -11.53 -2.66
N GLY A 122 -5.54 -12.69 -2.73
CA GLY A 122 -4.97 -13.87 -3.39
C GLY A 122 -4.67 -13.63 -4.86
N ALA A 123 -5.60 -13.03 -5.60
CA ALA A 123 -5.41 -12.67 -7.00
C ALA A 123 -4.28 -11.65 -7.19
N GLU A 124 -4.24 -10.62 -6.34
CA GLU A 124 -3.17 -9.60 -6.33
C GLU A 124 -1.80 -10.23 -6.08
N LEU A 125 -1.65 -11.00 -5.00
CA LEU A 125 -0.38 -11.64 -4.65
C LEU A 125 0.11 -12.59 -5.74
N VAL A 126 -0.77 -13.39 -6.33
CA VAL A 126 -0.41 -14.28 -7.44
C VAL A 126 0.08 -13.48 -8.64
N THR A 127 -0.60 -12.39 -8.99
CA THR A 127 -0.20 -11.51 -10.10
C THR A 127 1.17 -10.88 -9.84
N LEU A 128 1.37 -10.31 -8.65
CA LEU A 128 2.65 -9.69 -8.26
C LEU A 128 3.80 -10.71 -8.22
N LEU A 129 3.57 -11.93 -7.74
CA LEU A 129 4.59 -12.97 -7.70
C LEU A 129 4.93 -13.46 -9.11
N ILE A 130 3.93 -13.66 -9.99
CA ILE A 130 4.18 -13.99 -11.39
C ILE A 130 5.01 -12.88 -12.04
N PHE A 131 4.65 -11.63 -11.86
CA PHE A 131 5.40 -10.50 -12.39
C PHE A 131 6.83 -10.46 -11.85
N ALA A 132 7.01 -10.62 -10.53
CA ALA A 132 8.30 -10.61 -9.86
C ALA A 132 9.26 -11.73 -10.35
N VAL A 133 8.72 -12.81 -10.89
CA VAL A 133 9.52 -13.92 -11.46
C VAL A 133 9.71 -13.75 -12.97
N VAL A 134 8.64 -13.44 -13.70
CA VAL A 134 8.66 -13.39 -15.18
C VAL A 134 9.45 -12.18 -15.69
N ALA A 135 9.33 -11.04 -15.05
CA ALA A 135 10.02 -9.82 -15.50
C ALA A 135 11.55 -9.97 -15.45
N PRO A 136 12.17 -10.35 -14.32
CA PRO A 136 13.62 -10.63 -14.31
C PRO A 136 14.02 -11.79 -15.24
N TYR A 137 13.22 -12.84 -15.34
CA TYR A 137 13.51 -13.92 -16.29
C TYR A 137 13.64 -13.42 -17.73
N LYS A 138 12.72 -12.53 -18.17
CA LYS A 138 12.79 -11.92 -19.52
C LYS A 138 14.01 -11.03 -19.68
N VAL A 139 14.39 -10.27 -18.65
CA VAL A 139 15.62 -9.43 -18.68
C VAL A 139 16.86 -10.29 -18.89
N TYR A 140 16.99 -11.39 -18.16
CA TYR A 140 18.17 -12.27 -18.26
C TYR A 140 18.16 -13.14 -19.54
N SER A 141 16.98 -13.47 -20.09
CA SER A 141 16.86 -14.21 -21.34
C SER A 141 16.99 -13.35 -22.61
N GLY A 142 17.11 -12.03 -22.48
CA GLY A 142 17.20 -11.10 -23.63
C GLY A 142 15.87 -10.87 -24.36
N ASN A 143 14.75 -11.22 -23.72
CA ASN A 143 13.37 -11.03 -24.25
C ASN A 143 12.63 -9.86 -23.56
N ALA A 144 13.37 -8.94 -22.97
CA ALA A 144 12.83 -7.73 -22.36
C ALA A 144 12.95 -6.52 -23.33
N PRO A 145 12.22 -5.41 -23.09
CA PRO A 145 12.37 -4.19 -23.84
C PRO A 145 13.82 -3.67 -23.86
N GLU A 146 14.16 -2.86 -24.87
CA GLU A 146 15.51 -2.26 -24.97
C GLU A 146 15.88 -1.37 -23.79
N THR A 147 14.88 -0.81 -23.11
CA THR A 147 15.02 0.01 -21.90
C THR A 147 15.37 -0.80 -20.65
N SER A 148 15.30 -2.13 -20.72
CA SER A 148 15.50 -3.02 -19.58
C SER A 148 16.94 -2.93 -19.03
N VAL A 149 17.04 -3.01 -17.70
CA VAL A 149 18.32 -2.91 -16.98
C VAL A 149 18.49 -4.14 -16.08
N LYS A 150 19.66 -4.74 -16.07
CA LYS A 150 19.94 -5.88 -15.19
C LYS A 150 19.97 -5.43 -13.73
N PRO A 151 19.24 -6.13 -12.83
CA PRO A 151 19.26 -5.83 -11.41
C PRO A 151 20.67 -5.82 -10.81
N SER A 152 20.95 -4.83 -9.95
CA SER A 152 22.20 -4.73 -9.19
C SER A 152 21.89 -4.60 -7.70
N LEU A 153 22.76 -5.12 -6.85
CA LEU A 153 22.68 -4.93 -5.40
C LEU A 153 22.84 -3.45 -4.98
N GLU A 154 23.43 -2.63 -5.84
CA GLU A 154 23.55 -1.19 -5.62
C GLU A 154 22.17 -0.50 -5.52
N TRP A 155 21.14 -1.05 -6.14
CA TRP A 155 19.77 -0.54 -6.05
C TRP A 155 19.19 -0.58 -4.64
N LEU A 156 19.78 -1.41 -3.78
CA LEU A 156 19.39 -1.51 -2.37
C LEU A 156 20.19 -0.58 -1.46
N ASN A 157 21.13 0.20 -2.03
CA ASN A 157 21.96 1.11 -1.27
C ASN A 157 21.33 2.51 -1.16
N PRO A 158 20.80 2.93 0.01
CA PRO A 158 20.21 4.26 0.16
C PRO A 158 21.21 5.39 0.09
N PHE A 159 22.52 5.09 0.29
CA PHE A 159 23.58 6.08 0.22
C PHE A 159 23.98 6.44 -1.22
N SER A 160 23.42 5.75 -2.22
CA SER A 160 23.59 6.10 -3.64
C SER A 160 22.67 7.24 -4.08
N ILE A 161 21.83 7.77 -3.18
CA ILE A 161 20.92 8.87 -3.48
C ILE A 161 21.62 10.20 -3.16
N ASP A 162 22.01 10.92 -4.18
CA ASP A 162 22.80 12.14 -4.06
C ASP A 162 22.05 13.34 -3.44
N SER A 163 20.71 13.33 -3.50
CA SER A 163 19.87 14.44 -3.06
C SER A 163 19.06 14.09 -1.82
N THR A 164 19.29 14.83 -0.73
CA THR A 164 18.49 14.73 0.50
C THR A 164 17.00 15.03 0.24
N SER A 165 16.69 15.97 -0.66
CA SER A 165 15.30 16.28 -1.02
C SER A 165 14.62 15.12 -1.74
N SER A 166 15.31 14.46 -2.67
CA SER A 166 14.79 13.27 -3.36
C SER A 166 14.63 12.08 -2.41
N LEU A 167 15.56 11.91 -1.47
CA LEU A 167 15.47 10.89 -0.42
C LEU A 167 14.23 11.14 0.45
N THR A 168 14.05 12.36 0.94
CA THR A 168 12.91 12.71 1.79
C THR A 168 11.58 12.53 1.06
N ALA A 169 11.47 13.04 -0.16
CA ALA A 169 10.27 12.86 -0.98
C ALA A 169 9.95 11.39 -1.24
N GLY A 170 10.97 10.59 -1.59
CA GLY A 170 10.81 9.15 -1.79
C GLY A 170 10.36 8.42 -0.52
N ILE A 171 10.95 8.72 0.64
CA ILE A 171 10.55 8.11 1.92
C ILE A 171 9.10 8.48 2.27
N LEU A 172 8.67 9.73 2.06
CA LEU A 172 7.29 10.15 2.33
C LEU A 172 6.28 9.37 1.47
N VAL A 173 6.56 9.20 0.19
CA VAL A 173 5.73 8.39 -0.71
C VAL A 173 5.73 6.92 -0.28
N ALA A 174 6.90 6.35 0.05
CA ALA A 174 7.01 4.97 0.47
C ALA A 174 6.30 4.70 1.82
N ILE A 175 6.37 5.62 2.78
CA ILE A 175 5.61 5.54 4.03
C ILE A 175 4.10 5.48 3.73
N PHE A 176 3.64 6.30 2.80
CA PHE A 176 2.23 6.29 2.38
C PHE A 176 1.81 4.95 1.75
N ILE A 177 2.67 4.31 0.96
CA ILE A 177 2.40 2.98 0.37
C ILE A 177 2.27 1.90 1.44
N TYR A 178 2.92 2.04 2.60
CA TYR A 178 2.79 1.11 3.73
C TYR A 178 1.51 1.31 4.55
N TRP A 179 0.69 2.30 4.26
CA TRP A 179 -0.56 2.57 4.98
C TRP A 179 -1.56 1.43 4.86
N GLY A 180 -2.44 1.29 5.84
CA GLY A 180 -3.59 0.38 5.81
C GLY A 180 -3.50 -0.81 6.79
N TRP A 181 -2.32 -1.16 7.29
CA TRP A 181 -2.17 -2.23 8.28
C TRP A 181 -2.82 -1.90 9.64
N ASP A 182 -3.01 -0.63 9.96
CA ASP A 182 -3.66 -0.13 11.16
C ASP A 182 -5.16 -0.48 11.21
N SER A 183 -5.80 -0.64 10.06
CA SER A 183 -7.18 -1.13 9.95
C SER A 183 -7.39 -2.51 10.61
N LEU A 184 -6.34 -3.35 10.64
CA LEU A 184 -6.37 -4.65 11.35
C LEU A 184 -6.57 -4.47 12.86
N VAL A 185 -6.02 -3.39 13.43
CA VAL A 185 -6.13 -3.09 14.85
C VAL A 185 -7.47 -2.41 15.15
N SER A 186 -8.05 -1.69 14.20
CA SER A 186 -9.35 -1.04 14.35
C SER A 186 -10.54 -2.02 14.35
N VAL A 187 -10.32 -3.29 13.99
CA VAL A 187 -11.32 -4.36 14.08
C VAL A 187 -11.03 -5.36 15.22
N ASN A 188 -10.26 -4.95 16.21
CA ASN A 188 -9.82 -5.82 17.31
C ASN A 188 -11.00 -6.39 18.12
N GLU A 189 -12.09 -5.64 18.28
CA GLU A 189 -13.27 -6.07 19.03
C GLU A 189 -14.06 -7.18 18.32
N GLU A 190 -13.87 -7.34 17.01
CA GLU A 190 -14.43 -8.42 16.19
C GLU A 190 -13.52 -9.68 16.15
N THR A 191 -12.38 -9.64 16.84
CA THR A 191 -11.37 -10.69 16.83
C THR A 191 -11.43 -11.52 18.11
N GLU A 192 -11.36 -12.86 18.02
CA GLU A 192 -11.42 -13.76 19.19
C GLU A 192 -10.33 -13.46 20.23
N ASP A 193 -9.08 -13.24 19.79
CA ASP A 193 -7.95 -12.84 20.64
C ASP A 193 -7.60 -11.37 20.32
N LYS A 194 -8.46 -10.46 20.80
CA LYS A 194 -8.38 -9.04 20.53
C LYS A 194 -7.11 -8.35 21.06
N GLU A 195 -6.50 -8.90 22.12
CA GLU A 195 -5.30 -8.32 22.70
C GLU A 195 -4.04 -8.63 21.90
N ARG A 196 -3.99 -9.75 21.19
CA ARG A 196 -2.77 -10.24 20.56
C ARG A 196 -2.86 -10.31 19.04
N THR A 197 -3.91 -10.93 18.50
CA THR A 197 -4.00 -11.26 17.06
C THR A 197 -3.92 -10.03 16.15
N PRO A 198 -4.64 -8.91 16.40
CA PRO A 198 -4.58 -7.75 15.52
C PRO A 198 -3.19 -7.11 15.46
N GLY A 199 -2.53 -6.97 16.60
CA GLY A 199 -1.20 -6.40 16.67
C GLY A 199 -0.12 -7.29 16.03
N VAL A 200 -0.21 -8.62 16.20
CA VAL A 200 0.69 -9.57 15.51
C VAL A 200 0.46 -9.53 14.00
N ALA A 201 -0.79 -9.46 13.56
CA ALA A 201 -1.13 -9.35 12.14
C ALA A 201 -0.60 -8.04 11.53
N ALA A 202 -0.67 -6.92 12.25
CA ALA A 202 -0.10 -5.64 11.81
C ALA A 202 1.41 -5.72 11.60
N ILE A 203 2.16 -6.31 12.53
CA ILE A 203 3.61 -6.51 12.39
C ILE A 203 3.91 -7.47 11.23
N ALA A 204 3.21 -8.61 11.16
CA ALA A 204 3.43 -9.61 10.12
C ALA A 204 3.15 -9.06 8.72
N SER A 205 2.04 -8.32 8.55
CA SER A 205 1.70 -7.69 7.27
C SER A 205 2.76 -6.68 6.84
N THR A 206 3.26 -5.84 7.75
CA THR A 206 4.33 -4.88 7.45
C THR A 206 5.61 -5.57 6.99
N ILE A 207 5.97 -6.72 7.61
CA ILE A 207 7.14 -7.51 7.19
C ILE A 207 6.91 -8.16 5.82
N ILE A 208 5.72 -8.71 5.56
CA ILE A 208 5.40 -9.30 4.26
C ILE A 208 5.45 -8.22 3.16
N LEU A 209 4.89 -7.05 3.43
CA LEU A 209 4.85 -5.95 2.48
C LEU A 209 6.25 -5.48 2.05
N VAL A 210 7.23 -5.36 2.96
CA VAL A 210 8.58 -4.94 2.56
C VAL A 210 9.19 -5.90 1.55
N PHE A 211 9.03 -7.21 1.72
CA PHE A 211 9.55 -8.18 0.77
C PHE A 211 8.86 -8.04 -0.60
N ILE A 212 7.53 -7.93 -0.62
CA ILE A 212 6.76 -7.78 -1.86
C ILE A 212 7.16 -6.48 -2.56
N TYR A 213 7.17 -5.36 -1.87
CA TYR A 213 7.48 -4.05 -2.45
C TYR A 213 8.90 -3.98 -3.00
N VAL A 214 9.88 -4.49 -2.28
CA VAL A 214 11.27 -4.52 -2.75
C VAL A 214 11.41 -5.41 -3.99
N ILE A 215 10.87 -6.61 -3.97
CA ILE A 215 10.99 -7.56 -5.09
C ILE A 215 10.25 -7.03 -6.33
N VAL A 216 9.03 -6.52 -6.17
CA VAL A 216 8.23 -5.97 -7.27
C VAL A 216 8.87 -4.70 -7.83
N SER A 217 9.39 -3.81 -6.98
CA SER A 217 10.12 -2.61 -7.41
C SER A 217 11.36 -2.96 -8.22
N ILE A 218 12.16 -3.95 -7.78
CA ILE A 218 13.30 -4.45 -8.55
C ILE A 218 12.86 -5.01 -9.90
N ALA A 219 11.79 -5.82 -9.92
CA ALA A 219 11.28 -6.44 -11.13
C ALA A 219 10.76 -5.40 -12.14
N ALA A 220 10.03 -4.39 -11.67
CA ALA A 220 9.50 -3.31 -12.50
C ALA A 220 10.63 -2.47 -13.12
N GLN A 221 11.59 -2.04 -12.30
CA GLN A 221 12.74 -1.26 -12.78
C GLN A 221 13.63 -2.06 -13.73
N ALA A 222 13.83 -3.34 -13.44
CA ALA A 222 14.64 -4.20 -14.31
C ALA A 222 14.00 -4.37 -15.70
N TYR A 223 12.68 -4.56 -15.74
CA TYR A 223 11.97 -4.85 -16.98
C TYR A 223 11.69 -3.60 -17.82
N ALA A 224 11.14 -2.56 -17.21
CA ALA A 224 10.75 -1.33 -17.91
C ALA A 224 11.92 -0.36 -18.09
N GLY A 225 12.85 -0.33 -17.14
CA GLY A 225 13.90 0.68 -17.05
C GLY A 225 13.45 1.95 -16.34
N PRO A 226 14.37 2.66 -15.66
CA PRO A 226 14.01 3.84 -14.86
C PRO A 226 13.47 5.00 -15.70
N ASP A 227 14.01 5.22 -16.89
CA ASP A 227 13.61 6.33 -17.77
C ASP A 227 12.18 6.11 -18.27
N PHE A 228 11.84 4.89 -18.70
CA PHE A 228 10.47 4.55 -19.11
C PHE A 228 9.47 4.75 -17.97
N LEU A 229 9.82 4.35 -16.73
CA LEU A 229 8.94 4.54 -15.58
C LEU A 229 8.73 6.00 -15.20
N VAL A 230 9.74 6.86 -15.42
CA VAL A 230 9.62 8.31 -15.18
C VAL A 230 8.76 8.96 -16.26
N ASP A 231 8.98 8.62 -17.54
CA ASP A 231 8.26 9.20 -18.67
C ASP A 231 6.76 8.82 -18.67
N ASN A 232 6.41 7.68 -18.03
CA ASN A 232 5.03 7.21 -17.94
C ASN A 232 4.48 7.26 -16.50
N ALA A 233 5.05 8.09 -15.63
CA ALA A 233 4.64 8.17 -14.23
C ALA A 233 3.18 8.63 -14.03
N ASP A 234 2.64 9.39 -14.99
CA ASP A 234 1.26 9.88 -14.98
C ASP A 234 0.24 8.84 -15.53
N ASP A 235 0.74 7.75 -16.11
CA ASP A 235 -0.10 6.66 -16.67
C ASP A 235 -0.31 5.49 -15.69
N VAL A 236 0.15 5.65 -14.43
CA VAL A 236 0.10 4.61 -13.38
C VAL A 236 -0.92 4.95 -12.32
#